data_3e9c24c8018241da76533600323eb5f3
#
_entry.id   3e9c24c8018241da76533600323eb5f3
#
_cell.length_a   1.000
_cell.length_b   1.000
_cell.length_c   1.000
_cell.angle_alpha   90.00
_cell.angle_beta   90.00
_cell.angle_gamma   90.00
#
_symmetry.space_group_name_H-M   'P 1'
#
loop_
_entity.id
_entity.type
_entity.pdbx_description
1 polymer ?
#
loop_
_entity_poly.entity_id
_entity_poly.type
_entity_poly.pdbx_seq_one_letter_code
_entity_poly.pdbx_strand_id
1 'polypeptide(L)'
;EKDEFINKYQCEQSQLLYTRYGINFSAYDYNALSVKPIGFDKEDFILSVGTDQHRDLELLDVIAKNNPDKQFVICSGNPEHHKRNFSRDNVTIIRASYNEMVYLYHACKFVVIPLKFNFHASGITTLLEAAAARKAVLLNYTPGLEDYGQHDNTCLFASLGDIESFDRNLNKLWDSEKLRNRLAENAYKYLHSDFNTYKYSQIYIELSKNILGI
;
A
#
# COMPACT_ATOMS: atom_id res chain seq x y z
N GLU A 1 -13.61 15.11 -5.78
CA GLU A 1 -13.73 13.89 -6.61
C GLU A 1 -15.17 13.62 -7.04
N LYS A 2 -16.14 13.53 -6.08
CA LYS A 2 -17.55 13.26 -6.42
C LYS A 2 -18.13 14.32 -7.34
N ASP A 3 -17.92 15.60 -7.04
CA ASP A 3 -18.40 16.73 -7.84
C ASP A 3 -17.71 16.80 -9.21
N GLU A 4 -16.43 16.47 -9.29
CA GLU A 4 -15.70 16.38 -10.56
C GLU A 4 -16.26 15.24 -11.44
N PHE A 5 -16.58 14.10 -10.83
CA PHE A 5 -17.20 12.97 -11.54
C PHE A 5 -18.58 13.36 -12.06
N ILE A 6 -19.44 14.00 -11.24
CA ILE A 6 -20.76 14.49 -11.62
C ILE A 6 -20.64 15.44 -12.80
N ASN A 7 -19.74 16.42 -12.71
CA ASN A 7 -19.54 17.40 -13.78
C ASN A 7 -19.01 16.78 -15.06
N LYS A 8 -18.08 15.84 -14.96
CA LYS A 8 -17.47 15.17 -16.12
C LYS A 8 -18.43 14.26 -16.85
N TYR A 9 -19.24 13.50 -16.14
CA TYR A 9 -20.14 12.50 -16.70
C TYR A 9 -21.61 12.95 -16.74
N GLN A 10 -21.92 14.15 -16.30
CA GLN A 10 -23.26 14.77 -16.29
C GLN A 10 -24.32 13.85 -15.65
N CYS A 11 -23.94 13.15 -14.57
CA CYS A 11 -24.84 12.30 -13.82
C CYS A 11 -25.38 13.02 -12.58
N GLU A 12 -26.53 12.58 -12.07
CA GLU A 12 -27.09 13.10 -10.83
C GLU A 12 -26.38 12.48 -9.62
N GLN A 13 -26.31 13.20 -8.51
CA GLN A 13 -25.71 12.72 -7.27
C GLN A 13 -26.37 11.44 -6.74
N SER A 14 -27.68 11.27 -6.97
CA SER A 14 -28.46 10.07 -6.63
C SER A 14 -28.05 8.82 -7.37
N GLN A 15 -27.37 8.97 -8.54
CA GLN A 15 -26.88 7.88 -9.35
C GLN A 15 -25.48 7.41 -8.94
N LEU A 16 -24.82 8.13 -8.01
CA LEU A 16 -23.48 7.83 -7.53
C LEU A 16 -23.52 7.22 -6.15
N LEU A 17 -22.98 6.02 -6.06
CA LEU A 17 -22.82 5.31 -4.82
C LEU A 17 -21.32 5.16 -4.53
N TYR A 18 -20.91 5.63 -3.36
CA TYR A 18 -19.57 5.49 -2.90
C TYR A 18 -19.40 4.14 -2.20
N THR A 19 -18.47 3.33 -2.67
CA THR A 19 -18.10 2.08 -2.02
C THR A 19 -16.61 2.06 -1.71
N ARG A 20 -16.26 1.57 -0.53
CA ARG A 20 -14.86 1.36 -0.14
C ARG A 20 -14.40 0.01 -0.64
N TYR A 21 -13.22 0.00 -1.25
CA TYR A 21 -12.59 -1.24 -1.70
C TYR A 21 -12.17 -2.10 -0.50
N GLY A 22 -12.29 -3.43 -0.63
CA GLY A 22 -11.90 -4.37 0.41
C GLY A 22 -11.20 -5.61 -0.15
N ILE A 23 -10.36 -6.24 0.68
CA ILE A 23 -9.63 -7.45 0.32
C ILE A 23 -9.99 -8.62 1.23
N ASN A 24 -9.57 -9.82 0.83
CA ASN A 24 -9.59 -10.97 1.72
C ASN A 24 -8.36 -10.94 2.63
N PHE A 25 -8.55 -10.54 3.89
CA PHE A 25 -7.45 -10.44 4.86
C PHE A 25 -6.78 -11.77 5.16
N SER A 26 -7.54 -12.87 5.25
CA SER A 26 -6.96 -14.19 5.53
C SER A 26 -6.09 -14.73 4.39
N ALA A 27 -6.22 -14.17 3.19
CA ALA A 27 -5.35 -14.50 2.07
C ALA A 27 -3.88 -14.04 2.30
N TYR A 28 -3.67 -13.11 3.22
CA TYR A 28 -2.33 -12.60 3.58
C TYR A 28 -1.80 -13.19 4.90
N ASP A 29 -2.50 -14.14 5.51
CA ASP A 29 -1.97 -14.87 6.66
C ASP A 29 -0.74 -15.68 6.23
N TYR A 30 0.32 -15.63 7.04
CA TYR A 30 1.49 -16.47 6.80
C TYR A 30 1.13 -17.94 7.01
N ASN A 31 1.31 -18.75 5.99
CA ASN A 31 0.93 -20.16 5.99
C ASN A 31 1.91 -21.02 5.18
N ALA A 32 1.65 -22.32 5.08
CA ALA A 32 2.50 -23.27 4.37
C ALA A 32 2.63 -23.00 2.84
N LEU A 33 1.77 -22.15 2.27
CA LEU A 33 1.84 -21.73 0.86
C LEU A 33 2.72 -20.48 0.65
N SER A 34 3.11 -19.79 1.73
CA SER A 34 4.02 -18.65 1.65
C SER A 34 5.43 -19.14 1.34
N VAL A 35 5.96 -18.74 0.20
CA VAL A 35 7.21 -19.26 -0.35
C VAL A 35 8.24 -18.15 -0.47
N LYS A 36 9.44 -18.39 0.07
CA LYS A 36 10.58 -17.50 -0.15
C LYS A 36 10.97 -17.49 -1.63
N PRO A 37 11.09 -16.32 -2.29
CA PRO A 37 11.53 -16.27 -3.68
C PRO A 37 12.89 -16.94 -3.87
N ILE A 38 13.07 -17.64 -4.98
CA ILE A 38 14.33 -18.36 -5.28
C ILE A 38 15.48 -17.34 -5.39
N GLY A 39 16.57 -17.60 -4.67
CA GLY A 39 17.74 -16.71 -4.65
C GLY A 39 17.56 -15.42 -3.85
N PHE A 40 16.41 -15.22 -3.18
CA PHE A 40 16.21 -14.08 -2.33
C PHE A 40 16.94 -14.24 -0.99
N ASP A 41 17.90 -13.37 -0.71
CA ASP A 41 18.79 -13.41 0.45
C ASP A 41 18.72 -12.20 1.36
N LYS A 42 17.77 -11.25 1.09
CA LYS A 42 17.68 -10.02 1.86
C LYS A 42 17.02 -10.24 3.22
N GLU A 43 17.64 -9.69 4.23
CA GLU A 43 17.13 -9.58 5.59
C GLU A 43 16.95 -8.11 5.95
N ASP A 44 16.12 -7.79 6.94
CA ASP A 44 15.89 -6.42 7.41
C ASP A 44 15.66 -5.40 6.28
N PHE A 45 14.76 -5.70 5.37
CA PHE A 45 14.49 -4.85 4.21
C PHE A 45 13.17 -4.06 4.33
N ILE A 46 13.10 -2.97 3.58
CA ILE A 46 11.91 -2.15 3.37
C ILE A 46 11.26 -2.62 2.05
N LEU A 47 9.97 -2.94 2.10
CA LEU A 47 9.24 -3.45 0.93
C LEU A 47 8.42 -2.34 0.28
N SER A 48 8.48 -2.26 -1.06
CA SER A 48 7.54 -1.48 -1.88
C SER A 48 6.86 -2.39 -2.90
N VAL A 49 5.54 -2.46 -2.89
CA VAL A 49 4.77 -3.30 -3.83
C VAL A 49 3.93 -2.42 -4.74
N GLY A 50 3.93 -2.71 -6.05
CA GLY A 50 3.02 -2.05 -6.98
C GLY A 50 3.52 -1.98 -8.41
N THR A 51 2.55 -1.98 -9.34
CA THR A 51 2.77 -1.93 -10.79
C THR A 51 2.28 -0.63 -11.41
N ASP A 52 1.59 0.21 -10.62
CA ASP A 52 0.93 1.44 -11.04
C ASP A 52 1.96 2.48 -11.49
N GLN A 53 1.65 3.20 -12.54
CA GLN A 53 2.46 4.30 -13.09
C GLN A 53 2.63 5.48 -12.10
N HIS A 54 1.75 5.59 -11.11
CA HIS A 54 1.82 6.61 -10.06
C HIS A 54 2.73 6.22 -8.89
N ARG A 55 3.42 5.07 -8.96
CA ARG A 55 4.51 4.77 -8.04
C ARG A 55 5.67 5.73 -8.29
N ASP A 56 6.08 6.46 -7.26
CA ASP A 56 7.20 7.40 -7.35
C ASP A 56 8.53 6.70 -7.09
N LEU A 57 9.06 6.05 -8.13
CA LEU A 57 10.35 5.38 -8.04
C LEU A 57 11.53 6.39 -8.03
N GLU A 58 11.31 7.63 -8.47
CA GLU A 58 12.28 8.72 -8.33
C GLU A 58 12.49 9.08 -6.87
N LEU A 59 11.39 9.26 -6.13
CA LEU A 59 11.45 9.47 -4.68
C LEU A 59 12.15 8.30 -3.99
N LEU A 60 11.80 7.05 -4.37
CA LEU A 60 12.41 5.86 -3.75
C LEU A 60 13.92 5.80 -3.99
N ASP A 61 14.41 6.18 -5.18
CA ASP A 61 15.83 6.24 -5.50
C ASP A 61 16.56 7.27 -4.62
N VAL A 62 15.98 8.45 -4.46
CA VAL A 62 16.54 9.49 -3.57
C VAL A 62 16.58 9.00 -2.11
N ILE A 63 15.51 8.40 -1.63
CA ILE A 63 15.44 7.86 -0.26
C ILE A 63 16.45 6.73 -0.04
N ALA A 64 16.59 5.82 -1.00
CA ALA A 64 17.58 4.74 -0.94
C ALA A 64 19.02 5.29 -0.93
N LYS A 65 19.28 6.34 -1.71
CA LYS A 65 20.58 7.05 -1.72
C LYS A 65 20.90 7.69 -0.37
N ASN A 66 19.89 8.27 0.29
CA ASN A 66 20.06 8.90 1.61
C ASN A 66 20.22 7.87 2.74
N ASN A 67 19.83 6.62 2.51
CA ASN A 67 19.84 5.52 3.49
C ASN A 67 20.65 4.32 2.95
N PRO A 68 21.95 4.45 2.73
CA PRO A 68 22.77 3.42 2.09
C PRO A 68 22.95 2.15 2.95
N ASP A 69 22.67 2.24 4.24
CA ASP A 69 22.71 1.16 5.23
C ASP A 69 21.44 0.29 5.23
N LYS A 70 20.38 0.72 4.52
CA LYS A 70 19.08 0.04 4.48
C LYS A 70 18.86 -0.64 3.13
N GLN A 71 18.25 -1.83 3.14
CA GLN A 71 17.91 -2.57 1.94
C GLN A 71 16.46 -2.24 1.52
N PHE A 72 16.27 -1.99 0.23
CA PHE A 72 14.96 -1.74 -0.37
C PHE A 72 14.64 -2.85 -1.38
N VAL A 73 13.46 -3.42 -1.26
CA VAL A 73 12.95 -4.43 -2.20
C VAL A 73 11.68 -3.89 -2.87
N ILE A 74 11.73 -3.81 -4.18
CA ILE A 74 10.58 -3.41 -5.01
C ILE A 74 10.00 -4.66 -5.65
N CYS A 75 8.79 -5.04 -5.26
CA CYS A 75 8.03 -6.11 -5.91
C CYS A 75 7.11 -5.50 -6.97
N SER A 76 7.42 -5.71 -8.24
CA SER A 76 6.63 -5.15 -9.34
C SER A 76 6.54 -6.10 -10.53
N GLY A 77 5.35 -6.21 -11.10
CA GLY A 77 5.10 -6.86 -12.38
C GLY A 77 5.31 -5.95 -13.60
N ASN A 78 5.49 -4.64 -13.40
CA ASN A 78 5.65 -3.68 -14.49
C ASN A 78 7.05 -3.80 -15.13
N PRO A 79 7.15 -4.14 -16.43
CA PRO A 79 8.44 -4.27 -17.12
C PRO A 79 9.29 -3.01 -17.10
N GLU A 80 8.68 -1.82 -17.11
CA GLU A 80 9.41 -0.55 -17.12
C GLU A 80 10.12 -0.29 -15.78
N HIS A 81 9.57 -0.77 -14.67
CA HIS A 81 10.24 -0.69 -13.38
C HIS A 81 11.54 -1.51 -13.36
N HIS A 82 11.56 -2.67 -14.05
CA HIS A 82 12.75 -3.53 -14.14
C HIS A 82 13.85 -3.01 -15.06
N LYS A 83 13.55 -2.05 -15.94
CA LYS A 83 14.54 -1.39 -16.79
C LYS A 83 15.23 -0.23 -16.09
N ARG A 84 14.74 0.18 -14.93
CA ARG A 84 15.26 1.33 -14.21
C ARG A 84 16.60 0.99 -13.56
N ASN A 85 17.57 1.87 -13.75
CA ASN A 85 18.82 1.87 -13.01
C ASN A 85 18.67 2.74 -11.77
N PHE A 86 18.86 2.16 -10.60
CA PHE A 86 18.90 2.89 -9.33
C PHE A 86 20.32 3.40 -9.05
N SER A 87 20.40 4.52 -8.33
CA SER A 87 21.66 5.18 -8.01
C SER A 87 22.54 4.39 -7.03
N ARG A 88 21.99 3.35 -6.40
CA ARG A 88 22.65 2.54 -5.37
C ARG A 88 22.29 1.06 -5.49
N ASP A 89 23.22 0.20 -5.05
CA ASP A 89 23.07 -1.25 -5.05
C ASP A 89 22.18 -1.79 -3.92
N ASN A 90 21.71 -0.90 -3.01
CA ASN A 90 20.81 -1.25 -1.92
C ASN A 90 19.33 -1.33 -2.34
N VAL A 91 19.03 -1.22 -3.63
CA VAL A 91 17.69 -1.39 -4.20
C VAL A 91 17.65 -2.65 -5.07
N THR A 92 16.75 -3.55 -4.76
CA THR A 92 16.53 -4.78 -5.53
C THR A 92 15.11 -4.78 -6.09
N ILE A 93 14.96 -5.00 -7.40
CA ILE A 93 13.64 -5.16 -8.03
C ILE A 93 13.43 -6.64 -8.34
N ILE A 94 12.27 -7.16 -7.93
CA ILE A 94 11.87 -8.53 -8.18
C ILE A 94 10.45 -8.62 -8.75
N ARG A 95 10.20 -9.72 -9.46
CA ARG A 95 8.85 -10.22 -9.71
C ARG A 95 8.57 -11.33 -8.71
N ALA A 96 7.38 -11.35 -8.18
CA ALA A 96 6.97 -12.38 -7.24
C ALA A 96 5.59 -12.92 -7.64
N SER A 97 5.41 -14.22 -7.48
CA SER A 97 4.10 -14.84 -7.45
C SER A 97 3.32 -14.37 -6.22
N TYR A 98 2.03 -14.67 -6.16
CA TYR A 98 1.21 -14.32 -5.00
C TYR A 98 1.78 -14.89 -3.68
N ASN A 99 2.18 -16.15 -3.66
CA ASN A 99 2.71 -16.80 -2.46
C ASN A 99 4.07 -16.21 -2.03
N GLU A 100 4.90 -15.83 -2.98
CA GLU A 100 6.16 -15.13 -2.71
C GLU A 100 5.91 -13.71 -2.20
N MET A 101 4.90 -13.02 -2.72
CA MET A 101 4.52 -11.70 -2.25
C MET A 101 4.03 -11.73 -0.79
N VAL A 102 3.22 -12.72 -0.41
CA VAL A 102 2.83 -12.94 0.99
C VAL A 102 4.06 -13.14 1.88
N TYR A 103 5.02 -13.98 1.45
CA TYR A 103 6.28 -14.13 2.16
C TYR A 103 7.02 -12.80 2.33
N LEU A 104 7.13 -11.99 1.28
CA LEU A 104 7.83 -10.70 1.32
C LEU A 104 7.17 -9.72 2.30
N TYR A 105 5.84 -9.67 2.33
CA TYR A 105 5.13 -8.86 3.32
C TYR A 105 5.50 -9.29 4.75
N HIS A 106 5.51 -10.58 5.05
CA HIS A 106 5.85 -11.06 6.39
C HIS A 106 7.34 -10.91 6.73
N ALA A 107 8.22 -11.02 5.76
CA ALA A 107 9.67 -10.92 5.96
C ALA A 107 10.18 -9.48 6.07
N CYS A 108 9.49 -8.49 5.46
CA CYS A 108 9.94 -7.11 5.49
C CYS A 108 9.82 -6.48 6.88
N LYS A 109 10.60 -5.45 7.11
CA LYS A 109 10.55 -4.63 8.33
C LYS A 109 9.29 -3.77 8.37
N PHE A 110 9.00 -3.09 7.27
CA PHE A 110 7.77 -2.31 7.01
C PHE A 110 7.62 -2.03 5.52
N VAL A 111 6.49 -1.47 5.14
CA VAL A 111 6.14 -1.18 3.74
C VAL A 111 6.21 0.31 3.46
N VAL A 112 6.71 0.68 2.28
CA VAL A 112 6.66 2.04 1.76
C VAL A 112 5.86 2.09 0.47
N ILE A 113 5.02 3.12 0.32
CA ILE A 113 4.21 3.35 -0.87
C ILE A 113 4.50 4.78 -1.36
N PRO A 114 5.63 5.00 -2.05
CA PRO A 114 5.93 6.28 -2.64
C PRO A 114 4.98 6.54 -3.82
N LEU A 115 4.31 7.71 -3.80
CA LEU A 115 3.26 8.05 -4.76
C LEU A 115 3.51 9.40 -5.40
N LYS A 116 3.25 9.49 -6.71
CA LYS A 116 2.99 10.74 -7.43
C LYS A 116 1.54 11.16 -7.19
N PHE A 117 1.26 12.44 -7.38
CA PHE A 117 -0.12 12.93 -7.30
C PHE A 117 -1.04 12.15 -8.24
N ASN A 118 -2.19 11.72 -7.74
CA ASN A 118 -3.23 11.05 -8.50
C ASN A 118 -4.60 11.19 -7.80
N PHE A 119 -5.67 11.05 -8.59
CA PHE A 119 -7.06 11.11 -8.11
C PHE A 119 -7.74 9.73 -7.97
N HIS A 120 -7.06 8.63 -8.30
CA HIS A 120 -7.65 7.28 -8.23
C HIS A 120 -7.19 6.49 -7.00
N ALA A 121 -6.65 7.21 -6.00
CA ALA A 121 -6.19 6.65 -4.74
C ALA A 121 -5.25 5.44 -4.92
N SER A 122 -4.21 5.62 -5.77
CA SER A 122 -3.17 4.61 -5.95
C SER A 122 -2.59 4.19 -4.60
N GLY A 123 -2.32 2.91 -4.44
CA GLY A 123 -1.73 2.38 -3.21
C GLY A 123 -2.71 1.75 -2.22
N ILE A 124 -4.02 1.90 -2.41
CA ILE A 124 -5.03 1.31 -1.50
C ILE A 124 -4.82 -0.19 -1.33
N THR A 125 -4.67 -0.94 -2.42
CA THR A 125 -4.48 -2.40 -2.35
C THR A 125 -3.25 -2.75 -1.53
N THR A 126 -2.12 -2.11 -1.80
CA THR A 126 -0.87 -2.33 -1.04
C THR A 126 -1.01 -1.96 0.45
N LEU A 127 -1.75 -0.90 0.76
CA LEU A 127 -2.02 -0.50 2.16
C LEU A 127 -2.85 -1.57 2.88
N LEU A 128 -3.90 -2.09 2.24
CA LEU A 128 -4.74 -3.17 2.78
C LEU A 128 -3.95 -4.48 2.95
N GLU A 129 -3.14 -4.85 1.97
CA GLU A 129 -2.28 -6.04 2.01
C GLU A 129 -1.25 -5.97 3.14
N ALA A 130 -0.60 -4.82 3.29
CA ALA A 130 0.34 -4.58 4.39
C ALA A 130 -0.35 -4.65 5.75
N ALA A 131 -1.56 -4.08 5.87
CA ALA A 131 -2.36 -4.17 7.09
C ALA A 131 -2.76 -5.62 7.39
N ALA A 132 -3.17 -6.39 6.37
CA ALA A 132 -3.51 -7.81 6.50
C ALA A 132 -2.30 -8.63 6.98
N ALA A 133 -1.09 -8.33 6.48
CA ALA A 133 0.17 -8.95 6.93
C ALA A 133 0.73 -8.32 8.21
N ARG A 134 -0.01 -7.44 8.89
CA ARG A 134 0.40 -6.72 10.12
C ARG A 134 1.73 -5.99 9.97
N LYS A 135 1.87 -5.22 8.90
CA LYS A 135 3.04 -4.38 8.64
C LYS A 135 2.69 -2.90 8.68
N ALA A 136 3.54 -2.13 9.31
CA ALA A 136 3.44 -0.67 9.31
C ALA A 136 3.67 -0.13 7.89
N VAL A 137 3.01 0.98 7.57
CA VAL A 137 3.10 1.61 6.25
C VAL A 137 3.50 3.06 6.37
N LEU A 138 4.44 3.48 5.52
CA LEU A 138 4.73 4.87 5.20
C LEU A 138 4.34 5.13 3.75
N LEU A 139 3.55 6.19 3.50
CA LEU A 139 3.11 6.53 2.15
C LEU A 139 2.98 8.05 1.97
N ASN A 140 3.00 8.50 0.70
CA ASN A 140 2.61 9.88 0.41
C ASN A 140 1.09 10.02 0.53
N TYR A 141 0.66 11.17 1.05
CA TYR A 141 -0.75 11.50 1.08
C TYR A 141 -1.23 11.88 -0.33
N THR A 142 -2.28 11.23 -0.80
CA THR A 142 -3.04 11.60 -1.99
C THR A 142 -4.54 11.53 -1.66
N PRO A 143 -5.40 12.32 -2.34
CA PRO A 143 -6.85 12.29 -2.10
C PRO A 143 -7.43 10.88 -2.19
N GLY A 144 -8.34 10.54 -1.27
CA GLY A 144 -8.99 9.23 -1.16
C GLY A 144 -8.25 8.22 -0.25
N LEU A 145 -7.02 8.49 0.15
CA LEU A 145 -6.30 7.63 1.09
C LEU A 145 -6.72 7.84 2.56
N GLU A 146 -7.33 8.97 2.87
CA GLU A 146 -7.86 9.30 4.21
C GLU A 146 -8.94 8.33 4.69
N ASP A 147 -9.63 7.68 3.76
CA ASP A 147 -10.61 6.65 4.10
C ASP A 147 -9.95 5.34 4.57
N TYR A 148 -8.70 5.10 4.16
CA TYR A 148 -7.96 3.86 4.40
C TYR A 148 -6.83 4.01 5.39
N GLY A 149 -6.39 5.23 5.68
CA GLY A 149 -5.26 5.50 6.56
C GLY A 149 -5.47 6.72 7.44
N GLN A 150 -4.96 6.65 8.67
CA GLN A 150 -4.97 7.73 9.64
C GLN A 150 -3.53 7.99 10.07
N HIS A 151 -3.04 9.22 9.83
CA HIS A 151 -1.66 9.59 10.18
C HIS A 151 -1.37 9.37 11.66
N ASP A 152 -0.20 8.79 11.95
CA ASP A 152 0.29 8.45 13.29
C ASP A 152 -0.61 7.53 14.12
N ASN A 153 -1.67 6.99 13.52
CA ASN A 153 -2.53 5.99 14.14
C ASN A 153 -2.46 4.63 13.43
N THR A 154 -2.72 4.58 12.12
CA THR A 154 -2.69 3.35 11.32
C THR A 154 -1.56 3.31 10.29
N CYS A 155 -1.02 4.46 9.92
CA CYS A 155 0.10 4.60 8.99
C CYS A 155 0.84 5.92 9.27
N LEU A 156 1.96 6.14 8.56
CA LEU A 156 2.58 7.46 8.48
C LEU A 156 2.36 8.04 7.08
N PHE A 157 1.82 9.26 7.00
CA PHE A 157 1.77 10.03 5.77
C PHE A 157 2.95 10.99 5.67
N ALA A 158 3.49 11.14 4.46
CA ALA A 158 4.36 12.24 4.08
C ALA A 158 3.67 13.07 2.99
N SER A 159 3.88 14.37 2.97
CA SER A 159 3.35 15.23 1.92
C SER A 159 4.02 14.90 0.58
N LEU A 160 3.28 15.11 -0.52
CA LEU A 160 3.85 14.97 -1.86
C LEU A 160 4.99 15.97 -2.06
N GLY A 161 6.10 15.49 -2.61
CA GLY A 161 7.29 16.30 -2.86
C GLY A 161 8.15 16.62 -1.63
N ASP A 162 7.69 16.28 -0.41
CA ASP A 162 8.45 16.49 0.82
C ASP A 162 9.34 15.26 1.13
N ILE A 163 10.50 15.25 0.47
CA ILE A 163 11.51 14.18 0.62
C ILE A 163 11.99 14.09 2.07
N GLU A 164 12.20 15.22 2.74
CA GLU A 164 12.69 15.25 4.11
C GLU A 164 11.68 14.64 5.10
N SER A 165 10.39 14.91 4.91
CA SER A 165 9.33 14.31 5.72
C SER A 165 9.25 12.81 5.50
N PHE A 166 9.36 12.36 4.24
CA PHE A 166 9.35 10.94 3.90
C PHE A 166 10.56 10.23 4.55
N ASP A 167 11.76 10.78 4.37
CA ASP A 167 13.00 10.24 4.93
C ASP A 167 12.97 10.20 6.46
N ARG A 168 12.55 11.27 7.11
CA ARG A 168 12.39 11.36 8.56
C ARG A 168 11.39 10.31 9.10
N ASN A 169 10.27 10.10 8.42
CA ASN A 169 9.28 9.10 8.82
C ASN A 169 9.77 7.67 8.55
N LEU A 170 10.52 7.45 7.48
CA LEU A 170 11.18 6.17 7.19
C LEU A 170 12.14 5.81 8.34
N ASN A 171 12.99 6.74 8.77
CA ASN A 171 13.93 6.50 9.86
C ASN A 171 13.21 6.26 11.20
N LYS A 172 12.11 6.96 11.49
CA LYS A 172 11.28 6.65 12.67
C LYS A 172 10.77 5.21 12.66
N LEU A 173 10.30 4.72 11.50
CA LEU A 173 9.86 3.32 11.37
C LEU A 173 11.03 2.35 11.44
N TRP A 174 12.18 2.69 10.88
CA TRP A 174 13.36 1.84 10.93
C TRP A 174 13.83 1.61 12.35
N ASP A 175 13.94 2.66 13.15
CA ASP A 175 14.53 2.65 14.48
C ASP A 175 13.57 2.15 15.58
N SER A 176 12.24 2.20 15.35
CA SER A 176 11.26 1.89 16.39
C SER A 176 10.35 0.71 16.05
N GLU A 177 10.70 -0.47 16.54
CA GLU A 177 9.82 -1.64 16.47
C GLU A 177 8.49 -1.40 17.18
N LYS A 178 8.51 -0.73 18.33
CA LYS A 178 7.31 -0.37 19.08
C LYS A 178 6.34 0.48 18.23
N LEU A 179 6.86 1.43 17.46
CA LEU A 179 6.05 2.25 16.55
C LEU A 179 5.47 1.39 15.43
N ARG A 180 6.30 0.56 14.78
CA ARG A 180 5.84 -0.35 13.73
C ARG A 180 4.71 -1.25 14.21
N ASN A 181 4.88 -1.90 15.36
CA ASN A 181 3.89 -2.81 15.93
C ASN A 181 2.58 -2.08 16.28
N ARG A 182 2.66 -0.87 16.85
CA ARG A 182 1.49 -0.06 17.16
C ARG A 182 0.68 0.31 15.91
N LEU A 183 1.36 0.84 14.89
CA LEU A 183 0.71 1.24 13.64
C LEU A 183 0.11 0.04 12.91
N ALA A 184 0.84 -1.06 12.81
CA ALA A 184 0.40 -2.28 12.15
C ALA A 184 -0.84 -2.89 12.82
N GLU A 185 -0.85 -2.98 14.15
CA GLU A 185 -1.99 -3.52 14.90
C GLU A 185 -3.22 -2.63 14.78
N ASN A 186 -3.03 -1.32 14.85
CA ASN A 186 -4.13 -0.37 14.68
C ASN A 186 -4.68 -0.41 13.24
N ALA A 187 -3.81 -0.49 12.22
CA ALA A 187 -4.21 -0.63 10.83
C ALA A 187 -5.02 -1.92 10.61
N TYR A 188 -4.52 -3.05 11.13
CA TYR A 188 -5.24 -4.32 11.04
C TYR A 188 -6.64 -4.22 11.64
N LYS A 189 -6.77 -3.71 12.88
CA LYS A 189 -8.07 -3.57 13.55
C LYS A 189 -9.03 -2.66 12.79
N TYR A 190 -8.54 -1.51 12.33
CA TYR A 190 -9.34 -0.53 11.61
C TYR A 190 -9.82 -1.07 10.26
N LEU A 191 -8.93 -1.69 9.49
CA LEU A 191 -9.23 -2.09 8.12
C LEU A 191 -9.93 -3.46 8.03
N HIS A 192 -9.60 -4.40 8.91
CA HIS A 192 -10.19 -5.74 8.90
C HIS A 192 -11.70 -5.73 9.15
N SER A 193 -12.21 -4.82 10.00
CA SER A 193 -13.64 -4.75 10.33
C SER A 193 -14.51 -4.31 9.14
N ASP A 194 -14.03 -3.35 8.34
CA ASP A 194 -14.87 -2.64 7.37
C ASP A 194 -14.41 -2.74 5.91
N PHE A 195 -13.14 -3.11 5.68
CA PHE A 195 -12.54 -3.14 4.35
C PHE A 195 -12.22 -4.55 3.86
N ASN A 196 -13.02 -5.52 4.29
CA ASN A 196 -12.90 -6.91 3.86
C ASN A 196 -13.87 -7.23 2.70
N THR A 197 -13.57 -8.32 1.98
CA THR A 197 -14.36 -8.77 0.83
C THR A 197 -15.83 -9.01 1.16
N TYR A 198 -16.14 -9.47 2.37
CA TYR A 198 -17.51 -9.72 2.80
C TYR A 198 -18.30 -8.40 2.85
N LYS A 199 -17.82 -7.39 3.55
CA LYS A 199 -18.45 -6.06 3.62
C LYS A 199 -18.58 -5.43 2.24
N TYR A 200 -17.53 -5.52 1.44
CA TYR A 200 -17.55 -5.04 0.06
C TYR A 200 -18.68 -5.69 -0.75
N SER A 201 -18.81 -7.02 -0.68
CA SER A 201 -19.88 -7.76 -1.38
C SER A 201 -21.27 -7.42 -0.87
N GLN A 202 -21.46 -7.23 0.43
CA GLN A 202 -22.76 -6.87 1.01
C GLN A 202 -23.27 -5.53 0.47
N ILE A 203 -22.41 -4.54 0.33
CA ILE A 203 -22.78 -3.24 -0.25
C ILE A 203 -23.36 -3.43 -1.66
N TYR A 204 -22.70 -4.23 -2.52
CA TYR A 204 -23.19 -4.49 -3.87
C TYR A 204 -24.51 -5.26 -3.90
N ILE A 205 -24.70 -6.22 -3.00
CA ILE A 205 -25.96 -6.98 -2.86
C ILE A 205 -27.10 -6.02 -2.48
N GLU A 206 -26.91 -5.17 -1.47
CA GLU A 206 -27.92 -4.21 -1.03
C GLU A 206 -28.26 -3.20 -2.13
N LEU A 207 -27.25 -2.68 -2.83
CA LEU A 207 -27.47 -1.78 -3.96
C LEU A 207 -28.25 -2.43 -5.09
N SER A 208 -27.91 -3.68 -5.43
CA SER A 208 -28.62 -4.43 -6.47
C SER A 208 -30.06 -4.67 -6.09
N LYS A 209 -30.36 -5.02 -4.84
CA LYS A 209 -31.73 -5.18 -4.35
C LYS A 209 -32.52 -3.89 -4.43
N ASN A 210 -31.94 -2.77 -4.01
CA ASN A 210 -32.59 -1.46 -4.07
C ASN A 210 -32.93 -1.06 -5.52
N ILE A 211 -32.02 -1.31 -6.48
CA ILE A 211 -32.26 -1.01 -7.90
C ILE A 211 -33.35 -1.91 -8.48
N LEU A 212 -33.39 -3.18 -8.07
CA LEU A 212 -34.35 -4.18 -8.57
C LEU A 212 -35.70 -4.15 -7.84
N GLY A 213 -35.81 -3.42 -6.73
CA GLY A 213 -37.04 -3.35 -5.92
C GLY A 213 -37.39 -4.64 -5.17
N ILE A 214 -36.37 -5.44 -4.78
CA ILE A 214 -36.51 -6.74 -4.09
C ILE A 214 -35.80 -6.76 -2.74
#